data_804c84a6e7e3baa996080fd29b5de11e
#
_entry.id   804c84a6e7e3baa996080fd29b5de11e
#
_cell.length_a   1.000
_cell.length_b   1.000
_cell.length_c   1.000
_cell.angle_alpha   90.00
_cell.angle_beta   90.00
_cell.angle_gamma   90.00
#
_symmetry.space_group_name_H-M   'P 1'
#
loop_
_entity.id
_entity.type
_entity.pdbx_description
1 polymer ?
#
loop_
_entity_poly.entity_id
_entity_poly.type
_entity_poly.pdbx_seq_one_letter_code
_entity_poly.pdbx_strand_id
1 'polypeptide(L)'
;MEKKGKILIVDDNEDVLLSLNMLLKPYVEGIRVINTPERIIGMMDSFRPDVIMLDMNFHRDAISGEEGYEWLEKILAHNPKSVVLFITAYVDTEKAVRAIKA
;
A
#
# COMPACT_ATOMS: atom_id res chain seq x y z
N MET A 1 -0.98 -8.81 -23.49
CA MET A 1 -1.38 -7.63 -22.70
C MET A 1 -0.16 -6.81 -22.32
N GLU A 2 -0.25 -5.53 -22.51
CA GLU A 2 0.84 -4.63 -22.15
C GLU A 2 0.88 -4.45 -20.63
N LYS A 3 2.07 -4.64 -20.05
CA LYS A 3 2.26 -4.44 -18.62
C LYS A 3 2.52 -2.96 -18.34
N LYS A 4 1.81 -2.40 -17.39
CA LYS A 4 1.94 -0.98 -17.04
C LYS A 4 2.07 -0.78 -15.55
N GLY A 5 2.94 0.15 -15.20
CA GLY A 5 3.06 0.66 -13.84
C GLY A 5 3.83 -0.24 -12.90
N LYS A 6 4.21 0.37 -11.80
CA LYS A 6 4.93 -0.29 -10.71
C LYS A 6 4.11 -0.21 -9.46
N ILE A 7 4.05 -1.31 -8.71
CA ILE A 7 3.26 -1.39 -7.48
C ILE A 7 4.17 -1.72 -6.31
N LEU A 8 4.01 -0.98 -5.23
CA LEU A 8 4.60 -1.30 -3.93
C LEU A 8 3.48 -1.79 -3.02
N ILE A 9 3.66 -2.95 -2.42
CA ILE A 9 2.69 -3.52 -1.49
C ILE A 9 3.30 -3.55 -0.10
N VAL A 10 2.58 -2.99 0.87
CA VAL A 10 3.03 -2.86 2.24
C VAL A 10 2.02 -3.52 3.17
N ASP A 11 2.41 -4.64 3.77
CA ASP A 11 1.54 -5.40 4.68
C ASP A 11 2.44 -6.25 5.58
N ASP A 12 2.13 -6.31 6.86
CA ASP A 12 2.91 -7.14 7.80
C ASP A 12 2.56 -8.63 7.71
N ASN A 13 1.52 -8.99 6.97
CA ASN A 13 1.15 -10.39 6.72
C ASN A 13 1.81 -10.89 5.43
N GLU A 14 2.79 -11.77 5.57
CA GLU A 14 3.53 -12.29 4.43
C GLU A 14 2.67 -13.09 3.45
N ASP A 15 1.63 -13.76 3.93
CA ASP A 15 0.72 -14.50 3.05
C ASP A 15 -0.06 -13.55 2.13
N VAL A 16 -0.47 -12.40 2.64
CA VAL A 16 -1.12 -11.36 1.84
C VAL A 16 -0.15 -10.83 0.79
N LEU A 17 1.07 -10.53 1.18
CA LEU A 17 2.11 -10.04 0.27
C LEU A 17 2.36 -11.04 -0.87
N LEU A 18 2.50 -12.31 -0.53
CA LEU A 18 2.74 -13.36 -1.51
C LEU A 18 1.56 -13.51 -2.47
N SER A 19 0.34 -13.54 -1.94
CA SER A 19 -0.87 -13.70 -2.73
C SER A 19 -1.05 -12.55 -3.70
N LEU A 20 -0.89 -11.32 -3.25
CA LEU A 20 -1.03 -10.13 -4.10
C LEU A 20 0.08 -10.07 -5.14
N ASN A 21 1.31 -10.43 -4.77
CA ASN A 21 2.41 -10.47 -5.71
C ASN A 21 2.11 -11.43 -6.86
N MET A 22 1.67 -12.65 -6.54
CA MET A 22 1.34 -13.65 -7.54
C MET A 22 0.16 -13.22 -8.43
N LEU A 23 -0.86 -12.61 -7.82
CA LEU A 23 -2.04 -12.18 -8.53
C LEU A 23 -1.77 -11.02 -9.49
N LEU A 24 -0.97 -10.06 -9.07
CA LEU A 24 -0.75 -8.82 -9.82
C LEU A 24 0.43 -8.85 -10.77
N LYS A 25 1.40 -9.72 -10.51
CA LYS A 25 2.64 -9.77 -11.28
C LYS A 25 2.44 -9.81 -12.81
N PRO A 26 1.47 -10.56 -13.35
CA PRO A 26 1.27 -10.60 -14.81
C PRO A 26 0.82 -9.27 -15.43
N TYR A 27 0.29 -8.35 -14.62
CA TYR A 27 -0.35 -7.13 -15.10
C TYR A 27 0.49 -5.88 -14.94
N VAL A 28 1.60 -5.96 -14.20
CA VAL A 28 2.39 -4.79 -13.88
C VAL A 28 3.82 -4.91 -14.38
N GLU A 29 4.44 -3.76 -14.62
CA GLU A 29 5.83 -3.66 -15.06
C GLU A 29 6.80 -4.10 -13.96
N GLY A 30 6.51 -3.71 -12.72
CA GLY A 30 7.31 -4.08 -11.57
C GLY A 30 6.47 -4.15 -10.31
N ILE A 31 6.90 -4.99 -9.38
CA ILE A 31 6.21 -5.14 -8.10
C ILE A 31 7.25 -5.37 -7.01
N ARG A 32 7.07 -4.70 -5.89
CA ARG A 32 7.88 -4.88 -4.69
C ARG A 32 6.96 -5.05 -3.50
N VAL A 33 7.39 -5.88 -2.56
CA VAL A 33 6.64 -6.11 -1.32
C VAL A 33 7.55 -5.80 -0.14
N ILE A 34 7.00 -5.12 0.86
CA ILE A 34 7.69 -4.85 2.11
C ILE A 34 6.75 -5.15 3.27
N ASN A 35 7.31 -5.60 4.38
CA ASN A 35 6.53 -6.00 5.54
C ASN A 35 6.54 -4.96 6.67
N THR A 36 7.12 -3.80 6.40
CA THR A 36 7.18 -2.72 7.39
C THR A 36 7.00 -1.36 6.71
N PRO A 37 6.19 -0.47 7.28
CA PRO A 37 5.95 0.83 6.67
C PRO A 37 7.16 1.76 6.71
N GLU A 38 8.11 1.50 7.59
CA GLU A 38 9.31 2.34 7.72
C GLU A 38 10.15 2.38 6.44
N ARG A 39 9.98 1.39 5.56
CA ARG A 39 10.72 1.33 4.30
C ARG A 39 10.00 2.02 3.14
N ILE A 40 8.79 2.53 3.35
CA ILE A 40 7.98 3.11 2.26
C ILE A 40 8.71 4.26 1.57
N ILE A 41 9.18 5.24 2.32
CA ILE A 41 9.78 6.45 1.73
C ILE A 41 11.04 6.09 0.93
N GLY A 42 11.88 5.21 1.46
CA GLY A 42 13.06 4.72 0.73
C GLY A 42 12.68 4.02 -0.57
N MET A 43 11.63 3.23 -0.56
CA MET A 43 11.14 2.55 -1.76
C MET A 43 10.51 3.53 -2.76
N MET A 44 9.88 4.60 -2.29
CA MET A 44 9.37 5.65 -3.18
C MET A 44 10.51 6.28 -3.97
N ASP A 45 11.65 6.51 -3.32
CA ASP A 45 12.81 7.12 -3.97
C ASP A 45 13.54 6.15 -4.91
N SER A 46 13.69 4.90 -4.51
CA SER A 46 14.49 3.92 -5.27
C SER A 46 13.69 3.19 -6.34
N PHE A 47 12.50 2.75 -6.04
CA PHE A 47 11.65 1.98 -6.96
C PHE A 47 10.67 2.86 -7.75
N ARG A 48 10.26 3.98 -7.18
CA ARG A 48 9.31 4.93 -7.79
C ARG A 48 8.00 4.26 -8.19
N PRO A 49 7.27 3.69 -7.25
CA PRO A 49 6.01 3.03 -7.56
C PRO A 49 4.95 4.02 -8.03
N ASP A 50 4.13 3.58 -8.97
CA ASP A 50 2.98 4.36 -9.42
C ASP A 50 1.81 4.23 -8.46
N VAL A 51 1.69 3.05 -7.83
CA VAL A 51 0.62 2.76 -6.87
C VAL A 51 1.25 2.11 -5.64
N ILE A 52 0.79 2.54 -4.48
CA ILE A 52 1.18 1.95 -3.20
C ILE A 52 -0.06 1.29 -2.58
N MET A 53 -0.01 -0.01 -2.36
CA MET A 53 -1.06 -0.74 -1.65
C MET A 53 -0.63 -0.84 -0.19
N LEU A 54 -1.37 -0.21 0.68
CA LEU A 54 -0.99 -0.02 2.08
C LEU A 54 -1.99 -0.70 3.00
N ASP A 55 -1.49 -1.57 3.88
CA ASP A 55 -2.32 -2.16 4.93
C ASP A 55 -2.78 -1.06 5.89
N MET A 56 -4.06 -1.03 6.19
CA MET A 56 -4.60 -0.08 7.18
C MET A 56 -4.33 -0.54 8.61
N ASN A 57 -4.16 -1.82 8.80
CA ASN A 57 -4.11 -2.43 10.13
C ASN A 57 -2.77 -3.12 10.36
N PHE A 58 -1.70 -2.32 10.50
CA PHE A 58 -0.44 -2.87 10.97
C PHE A 58 -0.60 -3.38 12.40
N HIS A 59 0.26 -4.29 12.76
CA HIS A 59 0.09 -5.03 13.97
C HIS A 59 0.07 -4.18 15.26
N ARG A 60 0.63 -2.96 15.23
CA ARG A 60 0.56 -2.04 16.36
C ARG A 60 -0.76 -1.32 16.49
N ASP A 61 -1.57 -1.32 15.43
CA ASP A 61 -2.85 -0.61 15.40
C ASP A 61 -3.85 -1.41 14.56
N ALA A 62 -4.11 -2.64 15.01
CA ALA A 62 -4.93 -3.58 14.23
C ALA A 62 -6.42 -3.21 14.20
N ILE A 63 -6.87 -2.35 15.09
CA ILE A 63 -8.29 -2.02 15.23
C ILE A 63 -8.68 -0.70 14.58
N SER A 64 -7.94 0.37 14.86
CA SER A 64 -8.34 1.72 14.45
C SER A 64 -7.93 2.10 13.03
N GLY A 65 -6.87 1.52 12.51
CA GLY A 65 -6.33 1.90 11.20
C GLY A 65 -5.62 3.26 11.18
N GLU A 66 -5.38 3.86 12.34
CA GLU A 66 -4.75 5.19 12.43
C GLU A 66 -3.34 5.19 11.85
N GLU A 67 -2.59 4.11 12.06
CA GLU A 67 -1.24 3.99 11.53
C GLU A 67 -1.24 4.05 10.00
N GLY A 68 -2.24 3.42 9.35
CA GLY A 68 -2.39 3.50 7.91
C GLY A 68 -2.62 4.92 7.43
N TYR A 69 -3.48 5.68 8.10
CA TYR A 69 -3.73 7.07 7.75
C TYR A 69 -2.52 7.96 7.99
N GLU A 70 -1.76 7.72 9.04
CA GLU A 70 -0.51 8.45 9.30
C GLU A 70 0.48 8.24 8.17
N TRP A 71 0.63 7.00 7.70
CA TRP A 71 1.51 6.71 6.58
C TRP A 71 1.01 7.30 5.27
N LEU A 72 -0.31 7.33 5.06
CA LEU A 72 -0.89 8.02 3.91
C LEU A 72 -0.46 9.48 3.88
N GLU A 73 -0.55 10.16 5.01
CA GLU A 73 -0.12 11.56 5.10
C GLU A 73 1.36 11.73 4.78
N LYS A 74 2.22 10.86 5.31
CA LYS A 74 3.65 10.89 5.03
C LYS A 74 3.96 10.65 3.56
N ILE A 75 3.27 9.70 2.95
CA ILE A 75 3.44 9.40 1.53
C ILE A 75 3.06 10.60 0.68
N LEU A 76 1.91 11.19 0.93
CA LEU A 76 1.43 12.35 0.17
C LEU A 76 2.25 13.61 0.42
N ALA A 77 2.83 13.75 1.61
CA ALA A 77 3.77 14.83 1.88
C ALA A 77 5.07 14.67 1.08
N HIS A 78 5.52 13.43 0.92
CA HIS A 78 6.73 13.12 0.16
C HIS A 78 6.50 13.26 -1.35
N ASN A 79 5.36 12.77 -1.84
CA ASN A 79 4.97 12.91 -3.24
C ASN A 79 3.44 13.05 -3.34
N PRO A 80 2.93 14.28 -3.56
CA PRO A 80 1.48 14.52 -3.61
C PRO A 80 0.75 13.81 -4.76
N LYS A 81 1.51 13.33 -5.75
CA LYS A 81 0.93 12.63 -6.90
C LYS A 81 0.82 11.11 -6.69
N SER A 82 1.25 10.62 -5.53
CA SER A 82 1.17 9.20 -5.23
C SER A 82 -0.27 8.71 -5.19
N VAL A 83 -0.50 7.52 -5.75
CA VAL A 83 -1.79 6.84 -5.66
C VAL A 83 -1.68 5.76 -4.60
N VAL A 84 -2.51 5.85 -3.58
CA VAL A 84 -2.49 4.91 -2.46
C VAL A 84 -3.82 4.17 -2.39
N LEU A 85 -3.75 2.83 -2.39
CA LEU A 85 -4.89 1.96 -2.20
C LEU A 85 -4.72 1.25 -0.85
N PHE A 86 -5.79 1.19 -0.07
CA PHE A 86 -5.74 0.52 1.22
C PHE A 86 -6.12 -0.94 1.10
N ILE A 87 -5.38 -1.79 1.82
CA ILE A 87 -5.72 -3.19 2.02
C ILE A 87 -6.36 -3.29 3.39
N THR A 88 -7.56 -3.84 3.49
CA THR A 88 -8.20 -4.02 4.78
C THR A 88 -8.53 -5.49 5.00
N ALA A 89 -8.23 -5.99 6.21
CA ALA A 89 -8.58 -7.34 6.60
C ALA A 89 -10.09 -7.46 6.92
N TYR A 90 -10.74 -6.33 7.17
CA TYR A 90 -12.17 -6.28 7.47
C TYR A 90 -12.88 -5.45 6.42
N VAL A 91 -14.07 -5.87 6.04
CA VAL A 91 -14.90 -5.09 5.14
C VAL A 91 -15.51 -3.94 5.95
N ASP A 92 -14.78 -2.84 6.02
CA ASP A 92 -15.24 -1.63 6.67
C ASP A 92 -15.46 -0.57 5.61
N THR A 93 -16.70 -0.42 5.20
CA THR A 93 -17.08 0.47 4.11
C THR A 93 -16.77 1.94 4.45
N GLU A 94 -16.96 2.34 5.70
CA GLU A 94 -16.66 3.70 6.12
C GLU A 94 -15.17 4.03 6.00
N LYS A 95 -14.30 3.12 6.43
CA LYS A 95 -12.86 3.31 6.32
C LYS A 95 -12.44 3.35 4.86
N ALA A 96 -12.98 2.49 4.03
CA ALA A 96 -12.67 2.48 2.61
C ALA A 96 -13.09 3.78 1.94
N VAL A 97 -14.29 4.27 2.21
CA VAL A 97 -14.78 5.53 1.67
C VAL A 97 -13.95 6.71 2.16
N ARG A 98 -13.59 6.72 3.44
CA ARG A 98 -12.74 7.76 4.02
C ARG A 98 -11.37 7.80 3.33
N ALA A 99 -10.78 6.64 3.08
CA ALA A 99 -9.49 6.53 2.42
C ALA A 99 -9.54 7.08 0.98
N ILE A 100 -10.60 6.78 0.24
CA ILE A 100 -10.77 7.28 -1.12
C ILE A 100 -10.92 8.80 -1.14
N LYS A 101 -11.60 9.36 -0.14
CA LYS A 101 -11.85 10.80 -0.07
C LYS A 101 -10.68 11.60 0.50
N ALA A 102 -9.82 10.95 1.24
CA ALA A 102 -8.65 11.60 1.80
C ALA A 102 -7.61 11.85 0.73
#